data_be8b332d7477722e8b7ebf8069231c08
#
_entry.id   be8b332d7477722e8b7ebf8069231c08
#
_cell.length_a   1.000
_cell.length_b   1.000
_cell.length_c   1.000
_cell.angle_alpha   90.00
_cell.angle_beta   90.00
_cell.angle_gamma   90.00
#
_symmetry.space_group_name_H-M   'P 1'
#
loop_
_entity.id
_entity.type
_entity.pdbx_description
1 polymer ?
#
loop_
_entity_poly.entity_id
_entity_poly.type
_entity_poly.pdbx_seq_one_letter_code
_entity_poly.pdbx_strand_id
1 'polypeptide(L)'
;PLIVYWMIVADFRKSINFMEDLVSAQTPFGFITSFKGYKEPKDNTILLHTSRGVEYVERDKVSSNSDVIDQYKVTISNATAEHAGTPDKNGMYRIISNPRIMAPGEVCTQSYRFVDTFKDIDSAISCMKYIKTKIVRMLILPTLASQHITKESFRYVPLQDFTSSSDIDWSQSIPDI
;
A
#
# COMPACT_ATOMS: atom_id res chain seq x y z
N PRO A 1 -34.82 9.52 5.17
CA PRO A 1 -33.79 8.73 5.87
C PRO A 1 -32.45 8.66 5.13
N LEU A 2 -32.45 8.47 3.80
CA LEU A 2 -31.23 8.38 2.96
C LEU A 2 -30.45 9.71 2.91
N ILE A 3 -31.11 10.85 2.84
CA ILE A 3 -30.48 12.17 2.76
C ILE A 3 -29.72 12.46 4.08
N VAL A 4 -30.33 12.15 5.23
CA VAL A 4 -29.70 12.34 6.54
C VAL A 4 -28.46 11.42 6.67
N TYR A 5 -28.55 10.18 6.20
CA TYR A 5 -27.41 9.26 6.19
C TYR A 5 -26.25 9.81 5.34
N TRP A 6 -26.52 10.33 4.13
CA TRP A 6 -25.50 10.95 3.28
C TRP A 6 -24.89 12.20 3.87
N MET A 7 -25.66 13.02 4.58
CA MET A 7 -25.16 14.21 5.28
C MET A 7 -24.23 13.81 6.42
N ILE A 8 -24.60 12.81 7.22
CA ILE A 8 -23.76 12.30 8.32
C ILE A 8 -22.46 11.73 7.77
N VAL A 9 -22.50 10.94 6.70
CA VAL A 9 -21.29 10.38 6.06
C VAL A 9 -20.41 11.49 5.47
N ALA A 10 -21.00 12.51 4.87
CA ALA A 10 -20.25 13.65 4.30
C ALA A 10 -19.57 14.49 5.40
N ASP A 11 -20.25 14.74 6.52
CA ASP A 11 -19.65 15.46 7.66
C ASP A 11 -18.59 14.62 8.38
N PHE A 12 -18.80 13.32 8.52
CA PHE A 12 -17.81 12.39 9.03
C PHE A 12 -16.52 12.38 8.20
N ARG A 13 -16.63 12.40 6.86
CA ARG A 13 -15.47 12.50 5.96
C ARG A 13 -14.69 13.81 6.10
N LYS A 14 -15.33 14.92 6.47
CA LYS A 14 -14.64 16.20 6.69
C LYS A 14 -13.80 16.24 7.97
N SER A 15 -14.13 15.41 8.95
CA SER A 15 -13.46 15.39 10.26
C SER A 15 -12.39 14.31 10.40
N ILE A 16 -12.28 13.39 9.42
CA ILE A 16 -11.34 12.26 9.45
C ILE A 16 -10.47 12.29 8.19
N ASN A 17 -9.17 12.14 8.38
CA ASN A 17 -8.24 11.90 7.29
C ASN A 17 -8.33 10.44 6.83
N PHE A 18 -8.22 10.22 5.54
CA PHE A 18 -8.26 8.89 4.93
C PHE A 18 -6.93 8.55 4.28
N MET A 19 -6.63 7.26 4.18
CA MET A 19 -5.37 6.78 3.59
C MET A 19 -5.28 7.03 2.08
N GLU A 20 -6.38 7.37 1.40
CA GLU A 20 -6.42 7.63 -0.05
C GLU A 20 -5.30 8.56 -0.54
N ASP A 21 -5.03 9.63 0.20
CA ASP A 21 -4.05 10.66 -0.19
C ASP A 21 -2.58 10.21 -0.02
N LEU A 22 -2.33 9.17 0.77
CA LEU A 22 -0.99 8.62 1.04
C LEU A 22 -0.62 7.52 0.04
N VAL A 23 -1.63 6.86 -0.54
CA VAL A 23 -1.40 5.76 -1.48
C VAL A 23 -0.79 6.28 -2.78
N SER A 24 0.29 5.65 -3.21
CA SER A 24 1.03 6.04 -4.41
C SER A 24 0.21 5.94 -5.69
N ALA A 25 0.64 6.67 -6.71
CA ALA A 25 0.17 6.50 -8.08
C ALA A 25 0.48 5.08 -8.61
N GLN A 26 -0.04 4.75 -9.79
CA GLN A 26 0.13 3.42 -10.40
C GLN A 26 1.59 3.05 -10.65
N THR A 27 2.42 4.03 -11.00
CA THR A 27 3.87 3.87 -11.18
C THR A 27 4.61 4.61 -10.08
N PRO A 28 4.76 4.02 -8.87
CA PRO A 28 5.24 4.74 -7.69
C PRO A 28 6.57 5.48 -7.91
N PHE A 29 7.49 4.85 -8.62
CA PHE A 29 8.85 5.36 -8.87
C PHE A 29 9.12 5.63 -10.36
N GLY A 30 8.07 5.65 -11.21
CA GLY A 30 8.18 5.89 -12.64
C GLY A 30 8.44 4.64 -13.48
N PHE A 31 8.57 3.45 -12.87
CA PHE A 31 8.89 2.21 -13.60
C PHE A 31 7.64 1.40 -13.92
N ILE A 32 7.43 1.13 -15.22
CA ILE A 32 6.37 0.23 -15.71
C ILE A 32 6.75 -1.25 -15.50
N THR A 33 5.80 -2.17 -15.59
CA THR A 33 6.04 -3.62 -15.36
C THR A 33 7.07 -4.23 -16.31
N SER A 34 7.14 -3.73 -17.55
CA SER A 34 8.10 -4.23 -18.57
C SER A 34 9.52 -3.68 -18.40
N PHE A 35 9.72 -2.70 -17.50
CA PHE A 35 11.07 -2.17 -17.22
C PHE A 35 11.98 -3.29 -16.73
N LYS A 36 13.22 -3.30 -17.24
CA LYS A 36 14.26 -4.27 -16.86
C LYS A 36 15.42 -3.54 -16.21
N GLY A 37 15.72 -3.89 -14.98
CA GLY A 37 16.93 -3.46 -14.29
C GLY A 37 18.12 -4.35 -14.58
N TYR A 38 19.20 -4.13 -13.86
CA TYR A 38 20.38 -4.97 -13.86
C TYR A 38 20.16 -6.21 -13.00
N LYS A 39 20.79 -7.33 -13.34
CA LYS A 39 20.72 -8.57 -12.55
C LYS A 39 21.64 -8.53 -11.33
N GLU A 40 22.70 -7.74 -11.41
CA GLU A 40 23.69 -7.56 -10.36
C GLU A 40 23.82 -6.08 -10.01
N PRO A 41 24.19 -5.77 -8.76
CA PRO A 41 24.40 -4.38 -8.35
C PRO A 41 25.57 -3.76 -9.09
N LYS A 42 25.48 -2.47 -9.37
CA LYS A 42 26.52 -1.61 -9.92
C LYS A 42 26.68 -0.40 -9.00
N ASP A 43 27.70 0.41 -9.27
CA ASP A 43 27.88 1.68 -8.57
C ASP A 43 26.62 2.54 -8.72
N ASN A 44 26.21 3.18 -7.61
CA ASN A 44 25.03 4.04 -7.54
C ASN A 44 23.69 3.37 -7.89
N THR A 45 23.59 2.04 -7.78
CA THR A 45 22.30 1.34 -7.98
C THR A 45 21.60 1.08 -6.66
N ILE A 46 20.27 1.06 -6.73
CA ILE A 46 19.35 0.71 -5.67
C ILE A 46 18.53 -0.51 -6.07
N LEU A 47 17.93 -1.17 -5.10
CA LEU A 47 17.20 -2.40 -5.29
C LEU A 47 15.82 -2.13 -5.88
N LEU A 48 15.47 -2.80 -6.98
CA LEU A 48 14.21 -2.68 -7.70
C LEU A 48 13.37 -3.95 -7.57
N HIS A 49 12.23 -3.86 -6.90
CA HIS A 49 11.25 -4.95 -6.86
C HIS A 49 10.39 -4.96 -8.12
N THR A 50 10.38 -6.08 -8.81
CA THR A 50 9.58 -6.32 -10.01
C THR A 50 8.66 -7.53 -9.83
N SER A 51 7.70 -7.74 -10.74
CA SER A 51 6.87 -8.97 -10.76
C SER A 51 7.69 -10.24 -11.01
N ARG A 52 8.91 -10.11 -11.55
CA ARG A 52 9.84 -11.21 -11.87
C ARG A 52 10.84 -11.51 -10.76
N GLY A 53 10.86 -10.70 -9.69
CA GLY A 53 11.82 -10.78 -8.60
C GLY A 53 12.55 -9.46 -8.38
N VAL A 54 13.77 -9.54 -7.87
CA VAL A 54 14.60 -8.38 -7.54
C VAL A 54 15.61 -8.12 -8.66
N GLU A 55 15.75 -6.86 -9.02
CA GLU A 55 16.71 -6.31 -9.98
C GLU A 55 17.37 -5.07 -9.36
N TYR A 56 18.24 -4.38 -10.08
CA TYR A 56 18.89 -3.16 -9.64
C TYR A 56 18.70 -2.05 -10.66
N VAL A 57 18.61 -0.80 -10.22
CA VAL A 57 18.44 0.37 -11.08
C VAL A 57 19.27 1.53 -10.56
N GLU A 58 19.82 2.36 -11.45
CA GLU A 58 20.49 3.58 -11.05
C GLU A 58 19.49 4.50 -10.30
N ARG A 59 19.94 5.08 -9.18
CA ARG A 59 19.11 5.92 -8.34
C ARG A 59 18.57 7.16 -9.07
N ASP A 60 19.33 7.72 -9.99
CA ASP A 60 18.96 8.89 -10.78
C ASP A 60 17.88 8.63 -11.83
N LYS A 61 17.59 7.36 -12.15
CA LYS A 61 16.47 6.97 -13.03
C LYS A 61 15.10 6.98 -12.34
N VAL A 62 15.06 7.15 -11.03
CA VAL A 62 13.79 7.28 -10.30
C VAL A 62 13.18 8.64 -10.63
N SER A 63 12.08 8.64 -11.39
CA SER A 63 11.44 9.86 -11.90
C SER A 63 10.29 10.39 -11.02
N SER A 64 9.87 9.63 -10.01
CA SER A 64 8.77 9.98 -9.11
C SER A 64 9.07 9.54 -7.69
N ASN A 65 8.61 10.31 -6.69
CA ASN A 65 8.76 9.99 -5.25
C ASN A 65 10.22 9.69 -4.85
N SER A 66 11.19 10.41 -5.43
CA SER A 66 12.61 10.25 -5.08
C SER A 66 12.92 10.63 -3.64
N ASP A 67 12.09 11.47 -3.04
CA ASP A 67 12.16 11.94 -1.64
C ASP A 67 11.85 10.84 -0.61
N VAL A 68 11.13 9.77 -1.01
CA VAL A 68 10.80 8.66 -0.12
C VAL A 68 11.63 7.40 -0.37
N ILE A 69 12.64 7.44 -1.25
CA ILE A 69 13.52 6.29 -1.50
C ILE A 69 14.12 5.77 -0.19
N ASP A 70 14.59 6.68 0.66
CA ASP A 70 15.30 6.35 1.90
C ASP A 70 14.36 6.23 3.12
N GLN A 71 13.08 6.00 2.89
CA GLN A 71 12.10 5.69 3.91
C GLN A 71 11.66 4.22 3.84
N TYR A 72 11.05 3.70 4.90
CA TYR A 72 10.33 2.43 4.88
C TYR A 72 9.00 2.62 4.15
N LYS A 73 8.67 1.73 3.24
CA LYS A 73 7.43 1.79 2.42
C LYS A 73 6.59 0.57 2.68
N VAL A 74 5.36 0.74 3.16
CA VAL A 74 4.38 -0.35 3.25
C VAL A 74 3.76 -0.55 1.87
N THR A 75 4.00 -1.68 1.24
CA THR A 75 3.61 -1.95 -0.15
C THR A 75 2.68 -3.15 -0.28
N ILE A 76 1.87 -3.14 -1.33
CA ILE A 76 0.94 -4.20 -1.71
C ILE A 76 1.07 -4.48 -3.21
N SER A 77 0.61 -5.65 -3.67
CA SER A 77 0.47 -5.92 -5.10
C SER A 77 -0.59 -5.00 -5.72
N ASN A 78 -0.26 -4.44 -6.88
CA ASN A 78 -1.18 -3.53 -7.59
C ASN A 78 -2.38 -4.28 -8.22
N ALA A 79 -2.21 -5.55 -8.58
CA ALA A 79 -3.27 -6.37 -9.18
C ALA A 79 -3.25 -7.80 -8.64
N THR A 80 -4.43 -8.38 -8.50
CA THR A 80 -4.63 -9.80 -8.15
C THR A 80 -5.91 -10.34 -8.78
N ALA A 81 -5.99 -11.67 -8.93
CA ALA A 81 -7.19 -12.33 -9.43
C ALA A 81 -8.38 -12.13 -8.48
N GLU A 82 -8.14 -12.05 -7.18
CA GLU A 82 -9.18 -11.84 -6.19
C GLU A 82 -9.90 -10.49 -6.34
N HIS A 83 -9.20 -9.46 -6.83
CA HIS A 83 -9.82 -8.16 -7.13
C HIS A 83 -10.82 -8.23 -8.30
N ALA A 84 -10.68 -9.20 -9.20
CA ALA A 84 -11.62 -9.46 -10.27
C ALA A 84 -12.75 -10.43 -9.86
N GLY A 85 -12.91 -10.70 -8.56
CA GLY A 85 -13.94 -11.59 -8.05
C GLY A 85 -13.62 -13.08 -8.14
N THR A 86 -12.36 -13.45 -8.39
CA THR A 86 -11.90 -14.84 -8.44
C THR A 86 -11.24 -15.20 -7.11
N PRO A 87 -11.78 -16.15 -6.34
CA PRO A 87 -11.18 -16.57 -5.07
C PRO A 87 -9.83 -17.27 -5.31
N ASP A 88 -9.00 -17.31 -4.27
CA ASP A 88 -7.79 -18.12 -4.24
C ASP A 88 -8.17 -19.65 -4.22
N LYS A 89 -7.14 -20.51 -4.27
CA LYS A 89 -7.32 -21.99 -4.24
C LYS A 89 -8.06 -22.53 -3.01
N ASN A 90 -8.21 -21.72 -1.95
CA ASN A 90 -8.93 -22.07 -0.72
C ASN A 90 -10.34 -21.44 -0.68
N GLY A 91 -10.80 -20.80 -1.75
CA GLY A 91 -12.06 -20.08 -1.82
C GLY A 91 -12.06 -18.73 -1.09
N MET A 92 -10.89 -18.19 -0.76
CA MET A 92 -10.75 -16.96 0.03
C MET A 92 -10.45 -15.76 -0.85
N TYR A 93 -11.01 -14.61 -0.47
CA TYR A 93 -10.72 -13.30 -1.06
C TYR A 93 -9.83 -12.51 -0.13
N ARG A 94 -8.56 -12.33 -0.50
CA ARG A 94 -7.59 -11.64 0.37
C ARG A 94 -7.72 -10.13 0.35
N ILE A 95 -8.26 -9.57 -0.73
CA ILE A 95 -8.44 -8.14 -0.98
C ILE A 95 -7.10 -7.41 -1.08
N ILE A 96 -6.26 -7.49 -0.05
CA ILE A 96 -4.89 -6.96 -0.05
C ILE A 96 -3.93 -8.14 -0.20
N SER A 97 -3.16 -8.11 -1.29
CA SER A 97 -2.23 -9.18 -1.63
C SER A 97 -0.78 -8.76 -1.46
N ASN A 98 0.03 -9.68 -0.95
CA ASN A 98 1.46 -9.54 -0.75
C ASN A 98 1.87 -8.26 0.00
N PRO A 99 1.23 -7.91 1.14
CA PRO A 99 1.68 -6.78 1.94
C PRO A 99 3.10 -7.04 2.45
N ARG A 100 3.99 -6.07 2.21
CA ARG A 100 5.40 -6.14 2.63
C ARG A 100 5.92 -4.75 2.99
N ILE A 101 7.00 -4.70 3.73
CA ILE A 101 7.75 -3.47 3.98
C ILE A 101 8.97 -3.51 3.07
N MET A 102 9.15 -2.46 2.26
CA MET A 102 10.38 -2.19 1.54
C MET A 102 11.26 -1.29 2.40
N ALA A 103 12.53 -1.63 2.50
CA ALA A 103 13.51 -0.90 3.29
C ALA A 103 13.95 0.41 2.61
N PRO A 104 14.66 1.30 3.31
CA PRO A 104 15.39 2.41 2.70
C PRO A 104 16.30 1.91 1.56
N GLY A 105 16.36 2.66 0.45
CA GLY A 105 17.12 2.27 -0.74
C GLY A 105 16.43 1.25 -1.64
N GLU A 106 15.16 0.88 -1.37
CA GLU A 106 14.39 -0.03 -2.21
C GLU A 106 13.27 0.72 -2.95
N VAL A 107 13.05 0.38 -4.21
CA VAL A 107 11.98 0.90 -5.07
C VAL A 107 11.25 -0.23 -5.79
N CYS A 108 10.15 0.08 -6.48
CA CYS A 108 9.38 -0.93 -7.19
C CYS A 108 8.86 -0.44 -8.55
N THR A 109 8.56 -1.40 -9.42
CA THR A 109 7.77 -1.14 -10.63
C THR A 109 6.28 -1.01 -10.29
N GLN A 110 5.46 -0.67 -11.27
CA GLN A 110 3.99 -0.61 -11.14
C GLN A 110 3.32 -1.94 -10.73
N SER A 111 4.09 -3.03 -10.58
CA SER A 111 3.58 -4.29 -10.02
C SER A 111 3.21 -4.16 -8.55
N TYR A 112 3.74 -3.16 -7.87
CA TYR A 112 3.47 -2.84 -6.48
C TYR A 112 3.07 -1.37 -6.35
N ARG A 113 2.38 -1.08 -5.25
CA ARG A 113 1.98 0.24 -4.83
C ARG A 113 2.35 0.40 -3.37
N PHE A 114 2.92 1.52 -2.97
CA PHE A 114 3.03 1.80 -1.54
C PHE A 114 1.73 2.43 -1.03
N VAL A 115 1.36 2.04 0.18
CA VAL A 115 0.17 2.52 0.88
C VAL A 115 0.53 3.73 1.73
N ASP A 116 1.72 3.71 2.32
CA ASP A 116 2.28 4.80 3.12
C ASP A 116 3.81 4.63 3.27
N THR A 117 4.49 5.68 3.77
CA THR A 117 5.94 5.73 3.96
C THR A 117 6.30 6.24 5.34
N PHE A 118 7.38 5.70 5.93
CA PHE A 118 7.76 5.95 7.32
C PHE A 118 9.28 6.12 7.47
N LYS A 119 9.67 6.94 8.43
CA LYS A 119 11.10 7.13 8.80
C LYS A 119 11.64 5.98 9.64
N ASP A 120 10.77 5.28 10.37
CA ASP A 120 11.12 4.17 11.25
C ASP A 120 10.36 2.89 10.88
N ILE A 121 10.94 1.76 11.23
CA ILE A 121 10.41 0.44 10.91
C ILE A 121 9.17 0.10 11.74
N ASP A 122 9.07 0.58 12.99
CA ASP A 122 8.00 0.22 13.90
C ASP A 122 6.68 0.82 13.43
N SER A 123 6.69 2.09 12.99
CA SER A 123 5.53 2.73 12.36
C SER A 123 5.11 2.00 11.07
N ALA A 124 6.07 1.55 10.26
CA ALA A 124 5.76 0.75 9.05
C ALA A 124 5.13 -0.60 9.40
N ILE A 125 5.59 -1.27 10.47
CA ILE A 125 5.01 -2.52 10.97
C ILE A 125 3.58 -2.27 11.46
N SER A 126 3.33 -1.20 12.20
CA SER A 126 2.00 -0.82 12.70
C SER A 126 1.01 -0.58 11.56
N CYS A 127 1.41 0.19 10.55
CA CYS A 127 0.62 0.39 9.33
C CYS A 127 0.36 -0.94 8.60
N MET A 128 1.37 -1.80 8.45
CA MET A 128 1.20 -3.10 7.82
C MET A 128 0.23 -4.01 8.60
N LYS A 129 0.25 -3.99 9.94
CA LYS A 129 -0.74 -4.69 10.77
C LYS A 129 -2.14 -4.14 10.51
N TYR A 130 -2.30 -2.81 10.49
CA TYR A 130 -3.59 -2.16 10.27
C TYR A 130 -4.22 -2.54 8.94
N ILE A 131 -3.49 -2.42 7.83
CA ILE A 131 -4.05 -2.73 6.50
C ILE A 131 -4.42 -4.21 6.33
N LYS A 132 -3.85 -5.11 7.15
CA LYS A 132 -4.18 -6.55 7.16
C LYS A 132 -5.45 -6.89 7.94
N THR A 133 -6.01 -5.93 8.70
CA THR A 133 -7.24 -6.17 9.48
C THR A 133 -8.44 -6.47 8.58
N LYS A 134 -9.40 -7.22 9.07
CA LYS A 134 -10.66 -7.49 8.37
C LYS A 134 -11.45 -6.21 8.11
N ILE A 135 -11.42 -5.24 9.06
CA ILE A 135 -12.09 -3.96 8.91
C ILE A 135 -11.58 -3.22 7.68
N VAL A 136 -10.26 -3.05 7.54
CA VAL A 136 -9.69 -2.37 6.37
C VAL A 136 -10.03 -3.10 5.08
N ARG A 137 -9.92 -4.43 5.05
CA ARG A 137 -10.30 -5.23 3.87
C ARG A 137 -11.78 -5.06 3.52
N MET A 138 -12.66 -5.02 4.54
CA MET A 138 -14.10 -4.78 4.34
C MET A 138 -14.38 -3.38 3.79
N LEU A 139 -13.64 -2.35 4.21
CA LEU A 139 -13.79 -0.98 3.70
C LEU A 139 -13.28 -0.83 2.25
N ILE A 140 -12.26 -1.60 1.87
CA ILE A 140 -11.71 -1.62 0.51
C ILE A 140 -12.61 -2.41 -0.46
N LEU A 141 -13.19 -3.53 -0.03
CA LEU A 141 -13.93 -4.46 -0.90
C LEU A 141 -14.99 -3.77 -1.79
N PRO A 142 -15.88 -2.89 -1.30
CA PRO A 142 -16.90 -2.27 -2.14
C PRO A 142 -16.34 -1.23 -3.12
N THR A 143 -15.07 -0.85 -3.02
CA THR A 143 -14.42 0.12 -3.91
C THR A 143 -13.69 -0.54 -5.08
N LEU A 144 -13.57 -1.87 -5.06
CA LEU A 144 -12.85 -2.61 -6.10
C LEU A 144 -13.76 -2.78 -7.33
N ALA A 145 -13.43 -2.08 -8.41
CA ALA A 145 -14.15 -2.17 -9.69
C ALA A 145 -13.41 -3.05 -10.72
N SER A 146 -12.19 -3.50 -10.42
CA SER A 146 -11.34 -4.28 -11.33
C SER A 146 -10.30 -5.08 -10.54
N GLN A 147 -9.44 -5.81 -11.25
CA GLN A 147 -8.30 -6.51 -10.65
C GLN A 147 -7.21 -5.58 -10.07
N HIS A 148 -7.31 -4.27 -10.29
CA HIS A 148 -6.34 -3.30 -9.78
C HIS A 148 -6.87 -2.62 -8.52
N ILE A 149 -6.04 -2.61 -7.48
CA ILE A 149 -6.24 -1.76 -6.33
C ILE A 149 -5.65 -0.37 -6.64
N THR A 150 -6.40 0.68 -6.34
CA THR A 150 -6.00 2.06 -6.63
C THR A 150 -6.00 2.90 -5.35
N LYS A 151 -5.54 4.16 -5.42
CA LYS A 151 -5.63 5.04 -4.26
C LYS A 151 -7.09 5.25 -3.82
N GLU A 152 -8.02 5.35 -4.77
CA GLU A 152 -9.45 5.47 -4.52
C GLU A 152 -10.03 4.27 -3.77
N SER A 153 -9.36 3.11 -3.81
CA SER A 153 -9.76 1.95 -3.03
C SER A 153 -9.61 2.19 -1.52
N PHE A 154 -8.77 3.13 -1.11
CA PHE A 154 -8.55 3.50 0.29
C PHE A 154 -9.39 4.70 0.76
N ARG A 155 -10.35 5.19 -0.05
CA ARG A 155 -11.17 6.39 0.24
C ARG A 155 -12.00 6.30 1.52
N TYR A 156 -12.25 5.10 2.03
CA TYR A 156 -13.03 4.86 3.25
C TYR A 156 -12.17 4.29 4.37
N VAL A 157 -10.87 4.12 4.16
CA VAL A 157 -9.94 3.62 5.17
C VAL A 157 -9.43 4.78 6.00
N PRO A 158 -9.83 4.92 7.30
CA PRO A 158 -9.36 6.00 8.15
C PRO A 158 -7.85 5.95 8.33
N LEU A 159 -7.21 7.11 8.25
CA LEU A 159 -5.81 7.25 8.62
C LEU A 159 -5.69 7.12 10.14
N GLN A 160 -4.71 6.35 10.60
CA GLN A 160 -4.37 6.19 12.00
C GLN A 160 -3.00 6.81 12.29
N ASP A 161 -2.74 7.11 13.56
CA ASP A 161 -1.37 7.37 14.02
C ASP A 161 -0.67 6.01 14.22
N PHE A 162 0.39 5.77 13.45
CA PHE A 162 1.17 4.53 13.50
C PHE A 162 2.43 4.67 14.35
N THR A 163 2.67 5.84 14.93
CA THR A 163 3.83 6.12 15.77
C THR A 163 3.66 5.59 17.20
N SER A 164 4.73 5.66 17.97
CA SER A 164 4.69 5.34 19.41
C SER A 164 3.81 6.26 20.25
N SER A 165 3.35 7.38 19.67
CA SER A 165 2.43 8.34 20.32
C SER A 165 0.96 7.98 20.13
N SER A 166 0.67 6.92 19.34
CA SER A 166 -0.69 6.47 19.07
C SER A 166 -1.43 6.07 20.34
N ASP A 167 -2.74 6.35 20.38
CA ASP A 167 -3.66 5.79 21.38
C ASP A 167 -3.99 4.31 21.13
N ILE A 168 -3.58 3.78 19.97
CA ILE A 168 -3.69 2.37 19.63
C ILE A 168 -2.41 1.65 20.03
N ASP A 169 -2.53 0.60 20.84
CA ASP A 169 -1.40 -0.28 21.18
C ASP A 169 -1.08 -1.23 20.01
N TRP A 170 -0.19 -0.80 19.11
CA TRP A 170 0.25 -1.57 17.97
C TRP A 170 1.14 -2.77 18.31
N SER A 171 1.59 -2.93 19.57
CA SER A 171 2.37 -4.09 20.00
C SER A 171 1.52 -5.36 20.05
N GLN A 172 0.22 -5.21 20.31
CA GLN A 172 -0.70 -6.32 20.39
C GLN A 172 -0.94 -6.95 19.01
N SER A 173 -1.14 -8.27 19.01
CA SER A 173 -1.65 -8.96 17.83
C SER A 173 -3.09 -8.52 17.60
N ILE A 174 -3.36 -7.94 16.42
CA ILE A 174 -4.74 -7.70 16.02
C ILE A 174 -5.32 -9.07 15.71
N PRO A 175 -6.35 -9.54 16.47
CA PRO A 175 -6.92 -10.84 16.19
C PRO A 175 -7.41 -10.87 14.74
N ASP A 176 -7.20 -11.98 14.06
CA ASP A 176 -7.87 -12.30 12.81
C ASP A 176 -9.35 -12.56 13.10
N ILE A 177 -10.05 -11.47 13.49
CA ILE A 177 -11.49 -11.51 13.76
C ILE A 177 -12.26 -11.59 12.45
#